data_632e31657758388a50de61e7442fbe49
#
_entry.id   632e31657758388a50de61e7442fbe49
#
_cell.length_a   1.000
_cell.length_b   1.000
_cell.length_c   1.000
_cell.angle_alpha   90.00
_cell.angle_beta   90.00
_cell.angle_gamma   90.00
#
_symmetry.space_group_name_H-M   'P 1'
#
loop_
_entity.id
_entity.type
_entity.pdbx_description
1 polymer ?
#
loop_
_entity_poly.entity_id
_entity_poly.type
_entity_poly.pdbx_seq_one_letter_code
_entity_poly.pdbx_strand_id
1 'polypeptide(L)'
;MNTPIATPNNPFSAHLQDLIEYPTTGIRSKVLLKDNNSQYNLFCLAAGTKIEEHTAPRNVVITVVEGTGNLNLEGKDIALAPGVFVFMPANAPHAVQATENLAFTLTFSEQVLMKEEISQHTIDIVKSTAPVLKKHGKTITTRMYEIMFNRYPEVKEQFDMSAQASGKQPAKLASAVYAYATHIDDLDGLKAMVDSIAHRHVQTHVLPEQYPIVGECLLQAIRDILADAATEEVMTAWTEAYQALADIFITREQQIYQTTSASST
;
A
#
# COMPACT_ATOMS: atom_id res chain seq x y z
N MET A 1 -12.44 24.47 7.63
CA MET A 1 -11.33 23.48 7.78
C MET A 1 -10.90 23.50 9.25
N ASN A 2 -10.89 22.37 9.95
CA ASN A 2 -10.43 22.34 11.35
C ASN A 2 -8.91 22.41 11.37
N THR A 3 -8.37 23.52 11.89
CA THR A 3 -6.91 23.64 12.11
C THR A 3 -6.48 22.62 13.17
N PRO A 4 -5.40 21.83 12.93
CA PRO A 4 -4.87 20.91 13.93
C PRO A 4 -4.46 21.64 15.21
N ILE A 5 -4.71 21.02 16.39
CA ILE A 5 -4.30 21.56 17.68
C ILE A 5 -2.78 21.52 17.84
N ALA A 6 -2.14 20.43 17.32
CA ALA A 6 -0.70 20.22 17.36
C ALA A 6 -0.10 20.27 15.95
N THR A 7 1.17 20.64 15.87
CA THR A 7 1.97 20.61 14.63
C THR A 7 3.04 19.52 14.71
N PRO A 8 3.37 18.83 13.59
CA PRO A 8 4.27 17.69 13.62
C PRO A 8 5.68 17.96 14.19
N ASN A 9 6.12 19.22 14.15
CA ASN A 9 7.48 19.59 14.55
C ASN A 9 7.59 20.12 15.99
N ASN A 10 6.46 20.21 16.73
CA ASN A 10 6.47 20.72 18.10
C ASN A 10 5.92 19.66 19.07
N PRO A 11 6.61 19.39 20.21
CA PRO A 11 6.05 18.55 21.25
C PRO A 11 4.70 19.13 21.73
N PHE A 12 3.72 18.25 21.92
CA PHE A 12 2.40 18.59 22.40
C PHE A 12 1.91 17.54 23.39
N SER A 13 1.28 17.97 24.50
CA SER A 13 0.60 17.09 25.43
C SER A 13 -0.71 17.72 25.89
N ALA A 14 -1.76 16.92 26.05
CA ALA A 14 -3.03 17.34 26.60
C ALA A 14 -3.72 16.13 27.25
N HIS A 15 -4.56 16.41 28.25
CA HIS A 15 -5.54 15.42 28.69
C HIS A 15 -6.69 15.40 27.68
N LEU A 16 -6.97 14.23 27.12
CA LEU A 16 -8.03 14.10 26.10
C LEU A 16 -9.40 14.50 26.63
N GLN A 17 -9.66 14.26 27.92
CA GLN A 17 -10.89 14.65 28.59
C GLN A 17 -11.13 16.17 28.54
N ASP A 18 -10.08 16.99 28.66
CA ASP A 18 -10.17 18.46 28.61
C ASP A 18 -10.53 18.99 27.20
N LEU A 19 -10.35 18.14 26.18
CA LEU A 19 -10.63 18.47 24.79
C LEU A 19 -12.03 18.01 24.33
N ILE A 20 -12.75 17.22 25.15
CA ILE A 20 -14.07 16.70 24.83
C ILE A 20 -15.09 17.84 24.85
N GLU A 21 -15.81 17.97 23.74
CA GLU A 21 -16.94 18.90 23.58
C GLU A 21 -18.06 18.20 22.83
N TYR A 22 -19.08 17.77 23.59
CA TYR A 22 -20.23 17.13 22.98
C TYR A 22 -21.13 18.14 22.28
N PRO A 23 -21.54 17.85 21.02
CA PRO A 23 -22.60 18.64 20.40
C PRO A 23 -23.94 18.29 21.04
N THR A 24 -24.96 19.15 20.84
CA THR A 24 -26.32 18.88 21.28
C THR A 24 -26.92 17.69 20.54
N THR A 25 -26.55 17.52 19.25
CA THR A 25 -26.95 16.40 18.39
C THR A 25 -25.84 16.13 17.37
N GLY A 26 -25.72 14.90 16.93
CA GLY A 26 -24.77 14.50 15.89
C GLY A 26 -23.33 14.42 16.37
N ILE A 27 -22.39 14.82 15.52
CA ILE A 27 -20.96 14.58 15.68
C ILE A 27 -20.20 15.89 15.67
N ARG A 28 -19.26 16.06 16.61
CA ARG A 28 -18.20 17.06 16.57
C ARG A 28 -16.85 16.37 16.49
N SER A 29 -15.96 16.82 15.60
CA SER A 29 -14.59 16.31 15.52
C SER A 29 -13.58 17.43 15.63
N LYS A 30 -12.44 17.13 16.27
CA LYS A 30 -11.26 17.99 16.34
C LYS A 30 -10.07 17.25 15.76
N VAL A 31 -9.31 17.89 14.88
CA VAL A 31 -8.02 17.34 14.43
C VAL A 31 -6.98 17.64 15.50
N LEU A 32 -6.45 16.60 16.14
CA LEU A 32 -5.40 16.73 17.15
C LEU A 32 -4.05 16.98 16.49
N LEU A 33 -3.70 16.13 15.54
CA LEU A 33 -2.45 16.17 14.79
C LEU A 33 -2.71 15.65 13.36
N LYS A 34 -2.03 16.21 12.40
CA LYS A 34 -2.00 15.70 11.03
C LYS A 34 -0.59 15.87 10.47
N ASP A 35 -0.05 14.78 9.91
CA ASP A 35 1.17 14.75 9.12
C ASP A 35 0.91 14.12 7.74
N ASN A 36 1.97 13.78 7.01
CA ASN A 36 1.85 13.23 5.66
C ASN A 36 1.23 11.82 5.63
N ASN A 37 1.42 11.03 6.70
CA ASN A 37 1.08 9.60 6.74
C ASN A 37 -0.05 9.29 7.72
N SER A 38 -0.33 10.21 8.65
CA SER A 38 -1.26 9.97 9.74
C SER A 38 -2.14 11.19 10.04
N GLN A 39 -3.35 10.93 10.50
CA GLN A 39 -4.23 11.96 11.03
C GLN A 39 -4.90 11.45 12.31
N TYR A 40 -4.76 12.21 13.36
CA TYR A 40 -5.30 11.93 14.70
C TYR A 40 -6.47 12.88 14.98
N ASN A 41 -7.62 12.32 15.27
CA ASN A 41 -8.82 13.11 15.54
C ASN A 41 -9.41 12.70 16.89
N LEU A 42 -10.08 13.65 17.54
CA LEU A 42 -11.00 13.37 18.63
C LEU A 42 -12.43 13.54 18.10
N PHE A 43 -13.23 12.49 18.21
CA PHE A 43 -14.64 12.49 17.86
C PHE A 43 -15.48 12.51 19.13
N CYS A 44 -16.49 13.37 19.15
CA CYS A 44 -17.48 13.49 20.23
C CYS A 44 -18.87 13.34 19.62
N LEU A 45 -19.59 12.30 19.97
CA LEU A 45 -20.94 11.98 19.52
C LEU A 45 -21.92 12.26 20.63
N ALA A 46 -23.02 12.96 20.32
CA ALA A 46 -24.17 13.07 21.25
C ALA A 46 -24.86 11.70 21.41
N ALA A 47 -25.45 11.44 22.54
CA ALA A 47 -26.26 10.24 22.81
C ALA A 47 -27.28 9.98 21.69
N GLY A 48 -27.42 8.73 21.26
CA GLY A 48 -28.31 8.29 20.18
C GLY A 48 -27.82 8.56 18.77
N THR A 49 -26.64 9.19 18.60
CA THR A 49 -26.06 9.45 17.26
C THR A 49 -25.63 8.15 16.60
N LYS A 50 -26.00 8.01 15.32
CA LYS A 50 -25.55 6.93 14.45
C LYS A 50 -24.61 7.45 13.36
N ILE A 51 -23.57 6.68 13.06
CA ILE A 51 -22.78 6.74 11.84
C ILE A 51 -23.15 5.50 11.05
N GLU A 52 -23.84 5.69 9.93
CA GLU A 52 -24.27 4.59 9.07
C GLU A 52 -23.09 3.81 8.52
N GLU A 53 -23.34 2.58 8.08
CA GLU A 53 -22.30 1.71 7.54
C GLU A 53 -21.58 2.37 6.37
N HIS A 54 -20.26 2.41 6.45
CA HIS A 54 -19.38 2.95 5.42
C HIS A 54 -18.02 2.26 5.49
N THR A 55 -17.14 2.60 4.56
CA THR A 55 -15.76 2.13 4.53
C THR A 55 -14.79 3.31 4.56
N ALA A 56 -13.58 3.08 5.04
CA ALA A 56 -12.47 4.03 4.98
C ALA A 56 -11.34 3.46 4.09
N PRO A 57 -10.73 4.26 3.19
CA PRO A 57 -9.66 3.78 2.30
C PRO A 57 -8.32 3.59 3.01
N ARG A 58 -8.24 3.88 4.31
CA ARG A 58 -7.06 3.75 5.18
C ARG A 58 -7.38 2.92 6.39
N ASN A 59 -6.36 2.36 7.02
CA ASN A 59 -6.54 1.74 8.33
C ASN A 59 -7.04 2.77 9.34
N VAL A 60 -7.96 2.34 10.18
CA VAL A 60 -8.54 3.17 11.25
C VAL A 60 -8.31 2.50 12.59
N VAL A 61 -7.83 3.27 13.55
CA VAL A 61 -7.78 2.86 14.95
C VAL A 61 -8.73 3.73 15.75
N ILE A 62 -9.58 3.10 16.54
CA ILE A 62 -10.41 3.78 17.54
C ILE A 62 -9.91 3.42 18.93
N THR A 63 -9.75 4.42 19.80
CA THR A 63 -9.58 4.22 21.24
C THR A 63 -10.62 5.05 21.97
N VAL A 64 -11.49 4.39 22.71
CA VAL A 64 -12.57 5.05 23.46
C VAL A 64 -12.01 5.77 24.68
N VAL A 65 -12.35 7.06 24.81
CA VAL A 65 -11.91 7.93 25.92
C VAL A 65 -13.02 8.00 26.99
N GLU A 66 -14.28 8.18 26.57
CA GLU A 66 -15.41 8.38 27.48
C GLU A 66 -16.72 7.94 26.85
N GLY A 67 -17.69 7.53 27.66
CA GLY A 67 -19.02 7.15 27.21
C GLY A 67 -19.16 5.73 26.72
N THR A 68 -20.33 5.38 26.15
CA THR A 68 -20.67 4.03 25.71
C THR A 68 -21.36 4.04 24.35
N GLY A 69 -21.19 2.93 23.62
CA GLY A 69 -21.78 2.75 22.31
C GLY A 69 -21.58 1.34 21.77
N ASN A 70 -21.89 1.16 20.50
CA ASN A 70 -21.66 -0.05 19.75
C ASN A 70 -20.97 0.26 18.42
N LEU A 71 -19.99 -0.55 18.04
CA LEU A 71 -19.37 -0.55 16.72
C LEU A 71 -19.74 -1.87 16.05
N ASN A 72 -20.41 -1.80 14.90
CA ASN A 72 -20.52 -2.95 14.02
C ASN A 72 -19.34 -2.93 13.06
N LEU A 73 -18.53 -3.98 13.06
CA LEU A 73 -17.38 -4.17 12.18
C LEU A 73 -17.53 -5.49 11.43
N GLU A 74 -17.68 -5.43 10.11
CA GLU A 74 -17.88 -6.60 9.26
C GLU A 74 -19.01 -7.54 9.77
N GLY A 75 -20.12 -6.93 10.23
CA GLY A 75 -21.27 -7.66 10.79
C GLY A 75 -21.09 -8.14 12.23
N LYS A 76 -19.98 -7.83 12.91
CA LYS A 76 -19.76 -8.17 14.33
C LYS A 76 -19.93 -6.94 15.20
N ASP A 77 -20.74 -7.07 16.24
CA ASP A 77 -20.95 -5.99 17.22
C ASP A 77 -19.87 -6.01 18.31
N ILE A 78 -19.28 -4.84 18.52
CA ILE A 78 -18.23 -4.58 19.52
C ILE A 78 -18.75 -3.48 20.45
N ALA A 79 -18.92 -3.80 21.74
CA ALA A 79 -19.29 -2.81 22.73
C ALA A 79 -18.16 -1.80 22.96
N LEU A 80 -18.48 -0.52 22.84
CA LEU A 80 -17.56 0.58 23.07
C LEU A 80 -17.72 1.09 24.51
N ALA A 81 -16.61 1.12 25.25
CA ALA A 81 -16.50 1.66 26.60
C ALA A 81 -15.09 2.24 26.80
N PRO A 82 -14.83 3.11 27.78
CA PRO A 82 -13.52 3.68 28.02
C PRO A 82 -12.41 2.65 28.07
N GLY A 83 -11.32 2.87 27.30
CA GLY A 83 -10.18 1.96 27.19
C GLY A 83 -10.33 0.89 26.09
N VAL A 84 -11.49 0.73 25.46
CA VAL A 84 -11.64 -0.18 24.32
C VAL A 84 -10.85 0.36 23.14
N PHE A 85 -10.01 -0.52 22.57
CA PHE A 85 -9.20 -0.30 21.38
C PHE A 85 -9.74 -1.17 20.26
N VAL A 86 -9.95 -0.59 19.07
CA VAL A 86 -10.40 -1.32 17.88
C VAL A 86 -9.53 -0.92 16.69
N PHE A 87 -8.98 -1.91 16.01
CA PHE A 87 -8.32 -1.76 14.72
C PHE A 87 -9.27 -2.19 13.60
N MET A 88 -9.43 -1.35 12.59
CA MET A 88 -10.22 -1.61 11.40
C MET A 88 -9.31 -1.50 10.18
N PRO A 89 -9.14 -2.59 9.41
CA PRO A 89 -8.38 -2.55 8.16
C PRO A 89 -9.01 -1.59 7.15
N ALA A 90 -8.22 -1.11 6.20
CA ALA A 90 -8.73 -0.34 5.08
C ALA A 90 -9.86 -1.10 4.36
N ASN A 91 -10.91 -0.36 3.99
CA ASN A 91 -12.11 -0.86 3.31
C ASN A 91 -12.99 -1.83 4.12
N ALA A 92 -12.70 -2.10 5.40
CA ALA A 92 -13.61 -2.86 6.25
C ALA A 92 -14.92 -2.08 6.50
N PRO A 93 -16.12 -2.64 6.18
CA PRO A 93 -17.40 -1.99 6.43
C PRO A 93 -17.62 -1.85 7.94
N HIS A 94 -18.01 -0.65 8.38
CA HIS A 94 -18.24 -0.39 9.80
C HIS A 94 -19.30 0.69 10.02
N ALA A 95 -19.99 0.58 11.16
CA ALA A 95 -21.00 1.51 11.64
C ALA A 95 -20.81 1.76 13.14
N VAL A 96 -21.13 2.96 13.62
CA VAL A 96 -21.02 3.31 15.03
C VAL A 96 -22.36 3.83 15.52
N GLN A 97 -22.79 3.42 16.72
CA GLN A 97 -23.94 3.96 17.43
C GLN A 97 -23.54 4.34 18.86
N ALA A 98 -23.68 5.61 19.19
CA ALA A 98 -23.51 6.09 20.55
C ALA A 98 -24.77 5.80 21.39
N THR A 99 -24.61 5.05 22.48
CA THR A 99 -25.71 4.79 23.43
C THR A 99 -25.87 5.97 24.40
N GLU A 100 -24.74 6.46 24.89
CA GLU A 100 -24.59 7.69 25.66
C GLU A 100 -23.74 8.68 24.87
N ASN A 101 -23.44 9.84 25.45
CA ASN A 101 -22.39 10.69 24.88
C ASN A 101 -21.08 9.88 24.77
N LEU A 102 -20.51 9.79 23.59
CA LEU A 102 -19.37 8.92 23.31
C LEU A 102 -18.21 9.74 22.72
N ALA A 103 -17.06 9.67 23.36
CA ALA A 103 -15.83 10.28 22.86
C ALA A 103 -14.75 9.22 22.62
N PHE A 104 -14.12 9.28 21.44
CA PHE A 104 -13.02 8.39 21.08
C PHE A 104 -12.00 9.12 20.22
N THR A 105 -10.74 8.71 20.34
CA THR A 105 -9.73 9.08 19.34
C THR A 105 -9.88 8.18 18.13
N LEU A 106 -9.75 8.79 16.95
CA LEU A 106 -9.73 8.09 15.67
C LEU A 106 -8.46 8.46 14.94
N THR A 107 -7.62 7.47 14.70
CA THR A 107 -6.37 7.62 13.95
C THR A 107 -6.53 6.99 12.59
N PHE A 108 -6.34 7.79 11.55
CA PHE A 108 -6.10 7.27 10.21
C PHE A 108 -4.61 7.05 10.04
N SER A 109 -4.22 5.86 9.66
CA SER A 109 -2.86 5.57 9.19
C SER A 109 -2.94 5.09 7.74
N GLU A 110 -1.92 5.40 6.97
CA GLU A 110 -1.81 4.71 5.69
C GLU A 110 -1.81 3.20 5.97
N GLN A 111 -2.42 2.45 5.06
CA GLN A 111 -2.21 1.02 5.03
C GLN A 111 -0.71 0.85 4.73
N VAL A 112 0.10 0.79 5.77
CA VAL A 112 1.35 0.06 5.65
C VAL A 112 0.84 -1.37 5.45
N LEU A 113 0.76 -1.79 4.18
CA LEU A 113 0.77 -3.21 3.91
C LEU A 113 1.90 -3.70 4.79
N MET A 114 1.58 -4.50 5.81
CA MET A 114 2.60 -5.24 6.54
C MET A 114 3.34 -5.94 5.43
N LYS A 115 4.46 -5.34 5.01
CA LYS A 115 5.37 -5.99 4.10
C LYS A 115 5.68 -7.27 4.85
N GLU A 116 5.13 -8.40 4.42
CA GLU A 116 5.68 -9.67 4.87
C GLU A 116 7.16 -9.50 4.62
N GLU A 117 7.92 -9.33 5.69
CA GLU A 117 9.36 -9.15 5.54
C GLU A 117 9.81 -10.36 4.78
N ILE A 118 10.30 -10.14 3.55
CA ILE A 118 10.79 -11.22 2.72
C ILE A 118 11.76 -12.01 3.60
N SER A 119 11.51 -13.30 3.74
CA SER A 119 12.30 -14.13 4.66
C SER A 119 13.79 -14.07 4.26
N GLN A 120 14.70 -14.20 5.21
CA GLN A 120 16.13 -14.26 4.91
C GLN A 120 16.43 -15.37 3.90
N HIS A 121 15.72 -16.47 4.00
CA HIS A 121 15.83 -17.58 3.06
C HIS A 121 15.46 -17.16 1.62
N THR A 122 14.36 -16.45 1.44
CA THR A 122 13.93 -15.90 0.13
C THR A 122 14.98 -14.90 -0.40
N ILE A 123 15.49 -14.02 0.47
CA ILE A 123 16.55 -13.06 0.13
C ILE A 123 17.79 -13.80 -0.40
N ASP A 124 18.25 -14.82 0.31
CA ASP A 124 19.44 -15.59 -0.06
C ASP A 124 19.25 -16.29 -1.40
N ILE A 125 18.11 -16.90 -1.65
CA ILE A 125 17.79 -17.56 -2.92
C ILE A 125 17.78 -16.52 -4.06
N VAL A 126 17.05 -15.42 -3.91
CA VAL A 126 16.95 -14.38 -4.96
C VAL A 126 18.34 -13.81 -5.26
N LYS A 127 19.15 -13.50 -4.26
CA LYS A 127 20.54 -13.03 -4.44
C LYS A 127 21.41 -14.07 -5.12
N SER A 128 21.25 -15.36 -4.84
CA SER A 128 21.99 -16.43 -5.48
C SER A 128 21.72 -16.53 -6.99
N THR A 129 20.54 -16.06 -7.44
CA THR A 129 20.17 -16.04 -8.87
C THR A 129 20.73 -14.83 -9.62
N ALA A 130 21.26 -13.80 -8.95
CA ALA A 130 21.75 -12.57 -9.57
C ALA A 130 22.81 -12.82 -10.69
N PRO A 131 23.79 -13.73 -10.57
CA PRO A 131 24.72 -14.04 -11.67
C PRO A 131 24.01 -14.56 -12.92
N VAL A 132 22.94 -15.35 -12.74
CA VAL A 132 22.15 -15.89 -13.85
C VAL A 132 21.34 -14.78 -14.52
N LEU A 133 20.74 -13.88 -13.74
CA LEU A 133 20.05 -12.70 -14.26
C LEU A 133 20.99 -11.75 -15.01
N LYS A 134 22.20 -11.57 -14.53
CA LYS A 134 23.22 -10.78 -15.23
C LYS A 134 23.50 -11.35 -16.63
N LYS A 135 23.53 -12.67 -16.76
CA LYS A 135 23.82 -13.38 -18.01
C LYS A 135 22.60 -13.49 -18.93
N HIS A 136 21.44 -13.80 -18.39
CA HIS A 136 20.24 -14.16 -19.16
C HIS A 136 19.08 -13.15 -19.02
N GLY A 137 19.23 -12.08 -18.23
CA GLY A 137 18.14 -11.16 -17.89
C GLY A 137 17.43 -10.58 -19.11
N LYS A 138 18.17 -10.15 -20.14
CA LYS A 138 17.54 -9.65 -21.37
C LYS A 138 16.74 -10.74 -22.10
N THR A 139 17.20 -11.98 -22.12
CA THR A 139 16.47 -13.11 -22.73
C THR A 139 15.19 -13.40 -21.95
N ILE A 140 15.26 -13.42 -20.61
CA ILE A 140 14.10 -13.60 -19.72
C ILE A 140 13.06 -12.49 -19.95
N THR A 141 13.49 -11.24 -19.94
CA THR A 141 12.54 -10.11 -20.10
C THR A 141 11.98 -10.02 -21.53
N THR A 142 12.75 -10.39 -22.55
CA THR A 142 12.23 -10.52 -23.92
C THR A 142 11.13 -11.59 -23.96
N ARG A 143 11.41 -12.76 -23.38
CA ARG A 143 10.44 -13.87 -23.31
C ARG A 143 9.18 -13.48 -22.51
N MET A 144 9.35 -12.75 -21.42
CA MET A 144 8.23 -12.21 -20.63
C MET A 144 7.31 -11.34 -21.51
N TYR A 145 7.86 -10.38 -22.26
CA TYR A 145 7.08 -9.53 -23.15
C TYR A 145 6.40 -10.32 -24.28
N GLU A 146 7.06 -11.34 -24.85
CA GLU A 146 6.43 -12.24 -25.83
C GLU A 146 5.21 -12.94 -25.25
N ILE A 147 5.33 -13.53 -24.05
CA ILE A 147 4.22 -14.19 -23.35
C ILE A 147 3.09 -13.19 -23.09
N MET A 148 3.43 -12.03 -22.51
CA MET A 148 2.48 -11.01 -22.12
C MET A 148 1.68 -10.47 -23.32
N PHE A 149 2.36 -10.09 -24.40
CA PHE A 149 1.70 -9.54 -25.59
C PHE A 149 0.90 -10.57 -26.39
N ASN A 150 1.17 -11.87 -26.21
CA ASN A 150 0.38 -12.93 -26.79
C ASN A 150 -0.86 -13.27 -25.97
N ARG A 151 -0.75 -13.27 -24.63
CA ARG A 151 -1.87 -13.60 -23.74
C ARG A 151 -2.79 -12.40 -23.46
N TYR A 152 -2.21 -11.20 -23.40
CA TYR A 152 -2.86 -9.94 -23.00
C TYR A 152 -2.56 -8.86 -24.05
N PRO A 153 -3.10 -8.97 -25.29
CA PRO A 153 -2.77 -8.04 -26.38
C PRO A 153 -3.17 -6.58 -26.08
N GLU A 154 -4.16 -6.37 -25.21
CA GLU A 154 -4.64 -5.06 -24.78
C GLU A 154 -3.57 -4.23 -24.06
N VAL A 155 -2.63 -4.84 -23.38
CA VAL A 155 -1.58 -4.10 -22.66
C VAL A 155 -0.55 -3.45 -23.63
N LYS A 156 -0.53 -3.83 -24.91
CA LYS A 156 0.41 -3.29 -25.90
C LYS A 156 0.32 -1.78 -26.06
N GLU A 157 -0.86 -1.22 -25.88
CA GLU A 157 -1.11 0.23 -26.02
C GLU A 157 -0.34 1.07 -25.01
N GLN A 158 0.08 0.48 -23.89
CA GLN A 158 0.85 1.15 -22.83
C GLN A 158 2.38 1.13 -23.09
N PHE A 159 2.83 0.44 -24.14
CA PHE A 159 4.25 0.25 -24.41
C PHE A 159 4.69 0.94 -25.71
N ASP A 160 5.90 1.52 -25.67
CA ASP A 160 6.58 1.95 -26.86
C ASP A 160 7.08 0.72 -27.65
N MET A 161 6.33 0.34 -28.67
CA MET A 161 6.62 -0.83 -29.49
C MET A 161 7.90 -0.69 -30.28
N SER A 162 8.42 0.52 -30.51
CA SER A 162 9.73 0.74 -31.14
C SER A 162 10.87 0.40 -30.17
N ALA A 163 10.71 0.76 -28.90
CA ALA A 163 11.64 0.38 -27.83
C ALA A 163 11.58 -1.14 -27.54
N GLN A 164 10.42 -1.77 -27.73
CA GLN A 164 10.29 -3.23 -27.68
C GLN A 164 11.05 -3.90 -28.83
N ALA A 165 10.78 -3.51 -30.06
CA ALA A 165 11.41 -4.08 -31.26
C ALA A 165 12.95 -3.92 -31.27
N SER A 166 13.46 -2.79 -30.75
CA SER A 166 14.92 -2.56 -30.63
C SER A 166 15.56 -3.30 -29.45
N GLY A 167 14.77 -3.94 -28.58
CA GLY A 167 15.23 -4.61 -27.36
C GLY A 167 15.68 -3.65 -26.25
N LYS A 168 15.42 -2.33 -26.37
CA LYS A 168 15.75 -1.34 -25.34
C LYS A 168 14.88 -1.51 -24.11
N GLN A 169 13.58 -1.76 -24.27
CA GLN A 169 12.66 -1.95 -23.16
C GLN A 169 12.97 -3.24 -22.38
N PRO A 170 13.14 -4.42 -23.01
CA PRO A 170 13.59 -5.62 -22.31
C PRO A 170 14.90 -5.42 -21.54
N ALA A 171 15.89 -4.73 -22.13
CA ALA A 171 17.16 -4.47 -21.46
C ALA A 171 17.01 -3.59 -20.20
N LYS A 172 16.13 -2.56 -20.23
CA LYS A 172 15.85 -1.71 -19.07
C LYS A 172 15.22 -2.53 -17.94
N LEU A 173 14.22 -3.34 -18.27
CA LEU A 173 13.57 -4.19 -17.27
C LEU A 173 14.57 -5.22 -16.70
N ALA A 174 15.39 -5.83 -17.53
CA ALA A 174 16.43 -6.76 -17.07
C ALA A 174 17.39 -6.10 -16.08
N SER A 175 17.78 -4.85 -16.34
CA SER A 175 18.63 -4.08 -15.42
C SER A 175 17.94 -3.78 -14.11
N ALA A 176 16.65 -3.44 -14.12
CA ALA A 176 15.87 -3.18 -12.91
C ALA A 176 15.68 -4.46 -12.08
N VAL A 177 15.34 -5.58 -12.70
CA VAL A 177 15.20 -6.89 -12.02
C VAL A 177 16.54 -7.35 -11.43
N TYR A 178 17.65 -7.16 -12.16
CA TYR A 178 18.97 -7.46 -11.63
C TYR A 178 19.35 -6.58 -10.43
N ALA A 179 19.10 -5.26 -10.52
CA ALA A 179 19.35 -4.36 -9.42
C ALA A 179 18.51 -4.73 -8.18
N TYR A 180 17.24 -5.06 -8.37
CA TYR A 180 16.38 -5.54 -7.30
C TYR A 180 16.93 -6.83 -6.67
N ALA A 181 17.27 -7.85 -7.46
CA ALA A 181 17.80 -9.10 -6.95
C ALA A 181 19.10 -8.94 -6.14
N THR A 182 19.93 -7.97 -6.51
CA THR A 182 21.19 -7.71 -5.78
C THR A 182 21.04 -6.91 -4.51
N HIS A 183 19.95 -6.11 -4.38
CA HIS A 183 19.72 -5.20 -3.27
C HIS A 183 18.37 -5.47 -2.56
N ILE A 184 17.86 -6.69 -2.66
CA ILE A 184 16.56 -7.07 -2.08
C ILE A 184 16.55 -6.93 -0.54
N ASP A 185 17.69 -6.97 0.10
CA ASP A 185 17.92 -6.73 1.52
C ASP A 185 18.20 -5.24 1.86
N ASP A 186 18.43 -4.39 0.86
CA ASP A 186 18.66 -2.95 1.02
C ASP A 186 17.84 -2.16 0.00
N LEU A 187 16.54 -2.06 0.25
CA LEU A 187 15.61 -1.36 -0.64
C LEU A 187 15.77 0.16 -0.60
N ASP A 188 16.41 0.70 0.44
CA ASP A 188 16.69 2.13 0.54
C ASP A 188 17.63 2.59 -0.57
N GLY A 189 18.60 1.74 -0.94
CA GLY A 189 19.49 1.98 -2.09
C GLY A 189 18.78 2.03 -3.44
N LEU A 190 17.56 1.49 -3.54
CA LEU A 190 16.76 1.45 -4.77
C LEU A 190 15.72 2.57 -4.88
N LYS A 191 15.56 3.41 -3.87
CA LYS A 191 14.51 4.47 -3.84
C LYS A 191 14.49 5.34 -5.09
N ALA A 192 15.63 5.84 -5.54
CA ALA A 192 15.70 6.70 -6.72
C ALA A 192 15.27 5.96 -8.00
N MET A 193 15.59 4.68 -8.13
CA MET A 193 15.17 3.85 -9.24
C MET A 193 13.67 3.59 -9.18
N VAL A 194 13.15 3.23 -8.02
CA VAL A 194 11.71 3.01 -7.80
C VAL A 194 10.93 4.29 -8.10
N ASP A 195 11.35 5.44 -7.60
CA ASP A 195 10.73 6.73 -7.86
C ASP A 195 10.67 7.05 -9.35
N SER A 196 11.77 6.87 -10.07
CA SER A 196 11.84 7.14 -11.52
C SER A 196 10.90 6.24 -12.31
N ILE A 197 10.80 4.96 -11.95
CA ILE A 197 9.92 3.99 -12.61
C ILE A 197 8.46 4.29 -12.26
N ALA A 198 8.13 4.53 -10.99
CA ALA A 198 6.77 4.84 -10.54
C ALA A 198 6.19 6.09 -11.21
N HIS A 199 6.99 7.18 -11.34
CA HIS A 199 6.56 8.37 -12.08
C HIS A 199 6.25 8.04 -13.54
N ARG A 200 7.02 7.16 -14.17
CA ARG A 200 6.76 6.75 -15.56
C ARG A 200 5.51 5.89 -15.67
N HIS A 201 5.28 4.97 -14.73
CA HIS A 201 4.06 4.15 -14.68
C HIS A 201 2.82 5.03 -14.53
N VAL A 202 2.86 6.04 -13.65
CA VAL A 202 1.77 7.02 -13.51
C VAL A 202 1.52 7.78 -14.82
N GLN A 203 2.58 8.21 -15.52
CA GLN A 203 2.47 8.88 -16.82
C GLN A 203 1.87 8.01 -17.93
N THR A 204 2.09 6.70 -17.85
CA THR A 204 1.58 5.72 -18.82
C THR A 204 0.32 5.00 -18.32
N HIS A 205 -0.27 5.48 -17.22
CA HIS A 205 -1.52 4.96 -16.64
C HIS A 205 -1.48 3.45 -16.32
N VAL A 206 -0.36 2.98 -15.79
CA VAL A 206 -0.28 1.60 -15.26
C VAL A 206 -1.22 1.48 -14.06
N LEU A 207 -2.01 0.41 -14.05
CA LEU A 207 -3.01 0.13 -13.03
C LEU A 207 -2.54 -1.02 -12.11
N PRO A 208 -2.94 -1.02 -10.81
CA PRO A 208 -2.60 -2.09 -9.87
C PRO A 208 -2.95 -3.50 -10.38
N GLU A 209 -4.05 -3.65 -11.13
CA GLU A 209 -4.54 -4.92 -11.67
C GLU A 209 -3.62 -5.50 -12.76
N GLN A 210 -2.67 -4.73 -13.25
CA GLN A 210 -1.72 -5.17 -14.28
C GLN A 210 -0.46 -5.81 -13.71
N TYR A 211 -0.15 -5.57 -12.44
CA TYR A 211 1.00 -6.19 -11.78
C TYR A 211 0.94 -7.71 -11.72
N PRO A 212 -0.20 -8.36 -11.40
CA PRO A 212 -0.34 -9.81 -11.51
C PRO A 212 -0.03 -10.36 -12.90
N ILE A 213 -0.44 -9.64 -13.97
CA ILE A 213 -0.18 -10.04 -15.36
C ILE A 213 1.34 -10.06 -15.64
N VAL A 214 2.03 -8.98 -15.24
CA VAL A 214 3.50 -8.89 -15.43
C VAL A 214 4.21 -9.96 -14.61
N GLY A 215 3.77 -10.20 -13.37
CA GLY A 215 4.32 -11.22 -12.47
C GLY A 215 4.20 -12.62 -13.05
N GLU A 216 3.00 -13.02 -13.46
CA GLU A 216 2.77 -14.32 -14.10
C GLU A 216 3.68 -14.51 -15.32
N CYS A 217 3.76 -13.52 -16.19
CA CYS A 217 4.56 -13.60 -17.41
C CYS A 217 6.07 -13.62 -17.11
N LEU A 218 6.53 -12.88 -16.09
CA LEU A 218 7.93 -12.89 -15.67
C LEU A 218 8.33 -14.25 -15.08
N LEU A 219 7.53 -14.78 -14.17
CA LEU A 219 7.77 -16.08 -13.54
C LEU A 219 7.76 -17.21 -14.58
N GLN A 220 6.83 -17.17 -15.54
CA GLN A 220 6.83 -18.13 -16.65
C GLN A 220 8.10 -18.01 -17.52
N ALA A 221 8.56 -16.79 -17.82
CA ALA A 221 9.77 -16.57 -18.59
C ALA A 221 11.03 -17.03 -17.84
N ILE A 222 11.09 -16.86 -16.51
CA ILE A 222 12.16 -17.41 -15.67
C ILE A 222 12.17 -18.93 -15.80
N ARG A 223 11.03 -19.57 -15.67
CA ARG A 223 10.89 -21.04 -15.79
C ARG A 223 11.32 -21.54 -17.18
N ASP A 224 10.86 -20.85 -18.25
CA ASP A 224 11.17 -21.22 -19.63
C ASP A 224 12.69 -21.14 -19.94
N ILE A 225 13.38 -20.15 -19.37
CA ILE A 225 14.80 -19.86 -19.70
C ILE A 225 15.76 -20.61 -18.77
N LEU A 226 15.41 -20.76 -17.50
CA LEU A 226 16.26 -21.44 -16.52
C LEU A 226 16.06 -22.96 -16.48
N ALA A 227 14.96 -23.46 -17.05
CA ALA A 227 14.66 -24.90 -17.13
C ALA A 227 14.85 -25.60 -15.75
N ASP A 228 15.76 -26.57 -15.67
CA ASP A 228 16.03 -27.35 -14.45
C ASP A 228 16.56 -26.49 -13.28
N ALA A 229 17.15 -25.32 -13.56
CA ALA A 229 17.58 -24.38 -12.51
C ALA A 229 16.42 -23.56 -11.91
N ALA A 230 15.26 -23.55 -12.54
CA ALA A 230 14.02 -22.98 -12.00
C ALA A 230 13.32 -23.97 -11.06
N THR A 231 13.99 -24.38 -9.99
CA THR A 231 13.42 -25.29 -9.00
C THR A 231 12.18 -24.65 -8.34
N GLU A 232 11.30 -25.47 -7.73
CA GLU A 232 10.12 -24.96 -7.01
C GLU A 232 10.53 -23.97 -5.91
N GLU A 233 11.63 -24.19 -5.23
CA GLU A 233 12.18 -23.28 -4.21
C GLU A 233 12.58 -21.93 -4.82
N VAL A 234 13.26 -21.90 -5.95
CA VAL A 234 13.61 -20.69 -6.69
C VAL A 234 12.36 -19.95 -7.16
N MET A 235 11.37 -20.70 -7.68
CA MET A 235 10.14 -20.09 -8.18
C MET A 235 9.29 -19.52 -7.05
N THR A 236 9.22 -20.18 -5.90
CA THR A 236 8.54 -19.66 -4.69
C THR A 236 9.21 -18.37 -4.23
N ALA A 237 10.53 -18.35 -4.10
CA ALA A 237 11.28 -17.17 -3.68
C ALA A 237 11.08 -15.98 -4.65
N TRP A 238 11.06 -16.22 -5.96
CA TRP A 238 10.80 -15.17 -6.95
C TRP A 238 9.35 -14.70 -6.95
N THR A 239 8.39 -15.56 -6.61
CA THR A 239 6.98 -15.16 -6.44
C THR A 239 6.83 -14.20 -5.28
N GLU A 240 7.38 -14.51 -4.11
CA GLU A 240 7.39 -13.65 -2.95
C GLU A 240 8.12 -12.32 -3.21
N ALA A 241 9.31 -12.40 -3.82
CA ALA A 241 10.09 -11.23 -4.17
C ALA A 241 9.38 -10.31 -5.16
N TYR A 242 8.73 -10.88 -6.18
CA TYR A 242 7.96 -10.10 -7.14
C TYR A 242 6.75 -9.42 -6.47
N GLN A 243 6.00 -10.13 -5.64
CA GLN A 243 4.86 -9.55 -4.92
C GLN A 243 5.29 -8.36 -4.07
N ALA A 244 6.37 -8.50 -3.31
CA ALA A 244 6.90 -7.41 -2.50
C ALA A 244 7.33 -6.19 -3.34
N LEU A 245 7.92 -6.41 -4.51
CA LEU A 245 8.28 -5.33 -5.44
C LEU A 245 7.05 -4.66 -6.04
N ALA A 246 6.02 -5.43 -6.42
CA ALA A 246 4.76 -4.92 -6.93
C ALA A 246 4.07 -4.01 -5.91
N ASP A 247 4.01 -4.43 -4.64
CA ASP A 247 3.43 -3.66 -3.54
C ASP A 247 4.15 -2.33 -3.32
N ILE A 248 5.49 -2.31 -3.45
CA ILE A 248 6.30 -1.09 -3.38
C ILE A 248 5.90 -0.10 -4.50
N PHE A 249 5.79 -0.59 -5.74
CA PHE A 249 5.39 0.25 -6.86
C PHE A 249 3.97 0.76 -6.74
N ILE A 250 3.00 -0.12 -6.45
CA ILE A 250 1.58 0.24 -6.28
C ILE A 250 1.44 1.32 -5.20
N THR A 251 2.10 1.14 -4.05
CA THR A 251 2.08 2.10 -2.96
C THR A 251 2.67 3.45 -3.39
N ARG A 252 3.82 3.43 -4.09
CA ARG A 252 4.48 4.65 -4.53
C ARG A 252 3.68 5.40 -5.60
N GLU A 253 3.10 4.70 -6.53
CA GLU A 253 2.25 5.25 -7.58
C GLU A 253 0.99 5.90 -7.01
N GLN A 254 0.35 5.29 -6.02
CA GLN A 254 -0.78 5.87 -5.30
C GLN A 254 -0.42 7.20 -4.64
N GLN A 255 0.76 7.30 -4.02
CA GLN A 255 1.26 8.55 -3.44
C GLN A 255 1.44 9.65 -4.49
N ILE A 256 2.00 9.29 -5.66
CA ILE A 256 2.20 10.24 -6.77
C ILE A 256 0.84 10.73 -7.29
N TYR A 257 -0.15 9.86 -7.48
CA TYR A 257 -1.51 10.25 -7.90
C TYR A 257 -2.16 11.22 -6.91
N GLN A 258 -2.03 10.96 -5.61
CA GLN A 258 -2.60 11.82 -4.56
C GLN A 258 -1.97 13.22 -4.56
N THR A 259 -0.65 13.33 -4.74
CA THR A 259 0.04 14.63 -4.79
C THR A 259 -0.30 15.43 -6.04
N THR A 260 -0.50 14.76 -7.17
CA THR A 260 -0.86 15.42 -8.43
C THR A 260 -2.29 15.97 -8.39
N SER A 261 -3.23 15.24 -7.79
CA SER A 261 -4.62 15.66 -7.63
C SER A 261 -4.77 16.85 -6.66
N ALA A 262 -3.93 16.92 -5.62
CA ALA A 262 -3.93 18.03 -4.64
C ALA A 262 -3.34 19.34 -5.21
N SER A 263 -2.54 19.26 -6.27
CA SER A 263 -1.91 20.44 -6.92
C SER A 263 -2.81 21.07 -8.00
N SER A 264 -3.94 20.44 -8.31
CA SER A 264 -4.87 20.88 -9.38
C SER A 264 -6.14 21.55 -8.83
N THR A 265 -6.21 21.80 -7.51
CA THR A 265 -7.30 22.48 -6.80
C THR A 265 -6.81 23.76 -6.15
#